data_0f16c54c5c26f1e9d8ca31ff1e90aba4
#
_entry.id   0f16c54c5c26f1e9d8ca31ff1e90aba4
#
_cell.length_a   1.000
_cell.length_b   1.000
_cell.length_c   1.000
_cell.angle_alpha   90.00
_cell.angle_beta   90.00
_cell.angle_gamma   90.00
#
_symmetry.space_group_name_H-M   'P 1'
#
loop_
_entity.id
_entity.type
_entity.pdbx_description
1 polymer ?
#
loop_
_entity_poly.entity_id
_entity_poly.type
_entity_poly.pdbx_seq_one_letter_code
_entity_poly.pdbx_strand_id
1 'polypeptide(L)'
;MKQKPVVAGIGELLWDLLPTGKQMGGAPANFAFHAAQCGCESHIISAVGDDADGSELLDRIEKQNLNPSLIQKNRYPTGTVTVSLSQHGQPDYTIHEGVAWDNITFDSALKNIAGKLNAVCFGSLAQRNPVSATTVQQLLS
;
A
#
# COMPACT_ATOMS: atom_id res chain seq x y z
N MET A 1 17.99 18.62 -18.11
CA MET A 1 16.94 18.45 -17.06
C MET A 1 17.39 17.37 -16.10
N LYS A 2 17.26 17.61 -14.82
CA LYS A 2 17.52 16.54 -13.84
C LYS A 2 16.41 15.48 -13.96
N GLN A 3 16.81 14.23 -14.06
CA GLN A 3 15.87 13.11 -14.04
C GLN A 3 15.14 13.09 -12.69
N LYS A 4 13.82 12.87 -12.70
CA LYS A 4 13.05 12.75 -11.46
C LYS A 4 13.49 11.51 -10.69
N PRO A 5 13.68 11.59 -9.38
CA PRO A 5 13.91 10.39 -8.59
C PRO A 5 12.71 9.42 -8.69
N VAL A 6 12.99 8.15 -8.89
CA VAL A 6 11.99 7.08 -8.92
C VAL A 6 11.94 6.44 -7.54
N VAL A 7 10.80 6.49 -6.89
CA VAL A 7 10.65 5.98 -5.53
C VAL A 7 9.42 5.08 -5.40
N ALA A 8 9.43 4.18 -4.44
CA ALA A 8 8.29 3.33 -4.16
C ALA A 8 8.02 3.20 -2.66
N GLY A 9 6.74 3.14 -2.30
CA GLY A 9 6.30 2.64 -1.01
C GLY A 9 5.75 1.23 -1.19
N ILE A 10 6.28 0.26 -0.44
CA ILE A 10 5.80 -1.13 -0.45
C ILE A 10 5.20 -1.52 0.89
N GLY A 11 4.02 -2.07 0.87
CA GLY A 11 3.36 -2.63 2.04
C GLY A 11 1.84 -2.46 2.03
N GLU A 12 1.27 -2.11 3.15
CA GLU A 12 -0.16 -2.02 3.36
C GLU A 12 -0.82 -0.89 2.57
N LEU A 13 -1.93 -1.23 1.93
CA LEU A 13 -2.92 -0.33 1.34
C LEU A 13 -4.29 -0.81 1.82
N LEU A 14 -5.07 0.07 2.42
CA LEU A 14 -6.24 -0.34 3.18
C LEU A 14 -7.29 0.77 3.30
N TRP A 15 -8.45 0.38 3.82
CA TRP A 15 -9.46 1.29 4.30
C TRP A 15 -9.45 1.39 5.83
N ASP A 16 -9.33 2.61 6.34
CA ASP A 16 -9.63 2.92 7.73
C ASP A 16 -11.15 3.09 7.87
N LEU A 17 -11.79 2.20 8.62
CA LEU A 17 -13.22 2.21 8.86
C LEU A 17 -13.52 3.02 10.12
N LEU A 18 -13.78 4.30 9.91
CA LEU A 18 -14.11 5.25 10.97
C LEU A 18 -15.63 5.28 11.22
N PRO A 19 -16.09 5.69 12.43
CA PRO A 19 -17.52 5.89 12.68
C PRO A 19 -18.19 6.89 11.69
N THR A 20 -17.40 7.81 11.14
CA THR A 20 -17.86 8.83 10.18
C THR A 20 -17.74 8.42 8.71
N GLY A 21 -17.23 7.24 8.41
CA GLY A 21 -17.01 6.74 7.05
C GLY A 21 -15.62 6.16 6.88
N LYS A 22 -15.31 5.65 5.67
CA LYS A 22 -14.03 5.03 5.37
C LYS A 22 -13.06 6.02 4.73
N GLN A 23 -11.79 5.91 5.09
CA GLN A 23 -10.69 6.68 4.51
C GLN A 23 -9.60 5.75 4.00
N MET A 24 -8.98 6.12 2.87
CA MET A 24 -7.82 5.41 2.36
C MET A 24 -6.62 5.62 3.28
N GLY A 25 -5.93 4.54 3.62
CA GLY A 25 -4.78 4.54 4.50
C GLY A 25 -3.70 3.55 4.06
N GLY A 26 -2.66 3.51 4.87
CA GLY A 26 -1.47 2.71 4.66
C GLY A 26 -0.22 3.62 4.56
N ALA A 27 0.75 3.42 5.44
CA ALA A 27 1.95 4.26 5.49
C ALA A 27 2.74 4.28 4.17
N PRO A 28 2.94 3.14 3.46
CA PRO A 28 3.64 3.16 2.17
C PRO A 28 2.89 3.93 1.09
N ALA A 29 1.56 3.86 1.06
CA ALA A 29 0.74 4.62 0.12
C ALA A 29 0.80 6.13 0.41
N ASN A 30 0.75 6.52 1.68
CA ASN A 30 0.92 7.91 2.10
C ASN A 30 2.29 8.45 1.72
N PHE A 31 3.35 7.67 1.93
CA PHE A 31 4.70 8.03 1.47
C PHE A 31 4.72 8.29 -0.04
N ALA A 32 4.18 7.37 -0.84
CA ALA A 32 4.17 7.49 -2.29
C ALA A 32 3.41 8.74 -2.76
N PHE A 33 2.27 9.04 -2.15
CA PHE A 33 1.50 10.24 -2.42
C PHE A 33 2.30 11.51 -2.16
N HIS A 34 2.91 11.65 -0.99
CA HIS A 34 3.69 12.83 -0.64
C HIS A 34 4.98 12.96 -1.46
N ALA A 35 5.64 11.85 -1.77
CA ALA A 35 6.81 11.85 -2.65
C ALA A 35 6.46 12.36 -4.07
N ALA A 36 5.30 11.99 -4.60
CA ALA A 36 4.79 12.50 -5.87
C ALA A 36 4.54 14.02 -5.81
N GLN A 37 3.98 14.53 -4.71
CA GLN A 37 3.79 15.98 -4.49
C GLN A 37 5.14 16.73 -4.44
N CYS A 38 6.19 16.06 -3.99
CA CYS A 38 7.56 16.60 -3.99
C CYS A 38 8.29 16.47 -5.34
N GLY A 39 7.62 15.99 -6.37
CA GLY A 39 8.15 15.91 -7.74
C GLY A 39 8.87 14.61 -8.08
N CYS A 40 8.78 13.58 -7.26
CA CYS A 40 9.28 12.24 -7.58
C CYS A 40 8.36 11.51 -8.56
N GLU A 41 8.93 10.60 -9.36
CA GLU A 41 8.16 9.52 -9.97
C GLU A 41 7.90 8.48 -8.88
N SER A 42 6.66 8.35 -8.44
CA SER A 42 6.32 7.61 -7.23
C SER A 42 5.38 6.46 -7.52
N HIS A 43 5.66 5.31 -6.91
CA HIS A 43 4.91 4.07 -7.06
C HIS A 43 4.40 3.54 -5.71
N ILE A 44 3.21 2.94 -5.74
CA ILE A 44 2.69 2.14 -4.64
C ILE A 44 2.80 0.68 -5.03
N ILE A 45 3.52 -0.10 -4.24
CA ILE A 45 3.62 -1.55 -4.37
C ILE A 45 2.81 -2.17 -3.24
N SER A 46 1.70 -2.78 -3.58
CA SER A 46 0.77 -3.38 -2.63
C SER A 46 -0.11 -4.43 -3.30
N ALA A 47 -1.14 -4.86 -2.61
CA ALA A 47 -2.19 -5.70 -3.17
C ALA A 47 -3.55 -5.33 -2.58
N VAL A 48 -4.58 -5.43 -3.41
CA VAL A 48 -5.99 -5.31 -3.04
C VAL A 48 -6.73 -6.59 -3.41
N GLY A 49 -7.88 -6.80 -2.81
CA GLY A 49 -8.75 -7.91 -3.17
C GLY A 49 -9.45 -7.68 -4.51
N ASP A 50 -9.91 -8.76 -5.12
CA ASP A 50 -10.84 -8.71 -6.26
C ASP A 50 -12.27 -8.49 -5.74
N ASP A 51 -12.48 -7.34 -5.11
CA ASP A 51 -13.71 -6.92 -4.45
C ASP A 51 -14.01 -5.44 -4.69
N ALA A 52 -15.18 -4.98 -4.23
CA ALA A 52 -15.64 -3.60 -4.43
C ALA A 52 -14.70 -2.59 -3.73
N ASP A 53 -14.24 -2.91 -2.53
CA ASP A 53 -13.32 -2.06 -1.77
C ASP A 53 -11.96 -1.92 -2.45
N GLY A 54 -11.45 -2.99 -3.07
CA GLY A 54 -10.23 -2.96 -3.86
C GLY A 54 -10.37 -2.11 -5.12
N SER A 55 -11.47 -2.24 -5.83
CA SER A 55 -11.76 -1.43 -7.02
C SER A 55 -11.86 0.06 -6.66
N GLU A 56 -12.53 0.39 -5.56
CA GLU A 56 -12.63 1.78 -5.10
C GLU A 56 -11.27 2.36 -4.67
N LEU A 57 -10.38 1.57 -4.04
CA LEU A 57 -9.02 2.00 -3.71
C LEU A 57 -8.24 2.36 -4.97
N LEU A 58 -8.27 1.51 -5.99
CA LEU A 58 -7.57 1.76 -7.25
C LEU A 58 -8.08 3.03 -7.93
N ASP A 59 -9.40 3.23 -7.99
CA ASP A 59 -9.99 4.45 -8.54
C ASP A 59 -9.55 5.72 -7.78
N ARG A 60 -9.44 5.65 -6.47
CA ARG A 60 -8.97 6.78 -5.67
C ARG A 60 -7.50 7.09 -5.90
N ILE A 61 -6.67 6.07 -6.07
CA ILE A 61 -5.25 6.23 -6.39
C ILE A 61 -5.07 6.93 -7.75
N GLU A 62 -5.84 6.51 -8.75
CA GLU A 62 -5.84 7.16 -10.07
C GLU A 62 -6.29 8.62 -10.00
N LYS A 63 -7.34 8.91 -9.23
CA LYS A 63 -7.82 10.30 -9.01
C LYS A 63 -6.80 11.20 -8.31
N GLN A 64 -5.85 10.62 -7.59
CA GLN A 64 -4.71 11.33 -6.99
C GLN A 64 -3.51 11.45 -7.96
N ASN A 65 -3.69 11.11 -9.23
CA ASN A 65 -2.64 11.10 -10.27
C ASN A 65 -1.47 10.16 -9.95
N LEU A 66 -1.73 9.08 -9.22
CA LEU A 66 -0.78 8.00 -8.99
C LEU A 66 -1.12 6.81 -9.91
N ASN A 67 -0.09 6.11 -10.37
CA ASN A 67 -0.26 4.94 -11.22
C ASN A 67 -0.47 3.68 -10.35
N PRO A 68 -1.62 2.98 -10.49
CA PRO A 68 -1.90 1.79 -9.71
C PRO A 68 -1.27 0.50 -10.30
N SER A 69 -0.45 0.60 -11.33
CA SER A 69 0.04 -0.56 -12.10
C SER A 69 0.86 -1.58 -11.28
N LEU A 70 1.42 -1.17 -10.14
CA LEU A 70 2.17 -2.04 -9.22
C LEU A 70 1.35 -2.46 -8.00
N ILE A 71 0.05 -2.20 -8.01
CA ILE A 71 -0.89 -2.71 -7.02
C ILE A 71 -1.53 -3.98 -7.59
N GLN A 72 -1.22 -5.11 -6.97
CA GLN A 72 -1.72 -6.42 -7.39
C GLN A 72 -3.18 -6.63 -6.98
N LYS A 73 -3.90 -7.45 -7.71
CA LYS A 73 -5.17 -8.03 -7.27
C LYS A 73 -4.97 -9.49 -6.91
N ASN A 74 -5.51 -9.91 -5.79
CA ASN A 74 -5.47 -11.31 -5.37
C ASN A 74 -6.81 -11.76 -4.74
N ARG A 75 -6.87 -13.04 -4.36
CA ARG A 75 -8.10 -13.69 -3.84
C ARG A 75 -8.45 -13.31 -2.40
N TYR A 76 -7.55 -12.62 -1.70
CA TYR A 76 -7.78 -12.21 -0.33
C TYR A 76 -8.59 -10.93 -0.27
N PRO A 77 -9.34 -10.66 0.81
CA PRO A 77 -10.10 -9.43 0.91
C PRO A 77 -9.19 -8.20 0.96
N THR A 78 -9.67 -7.09 0.46
CA THR A 78 -8.98 -5.80 0.60
C THR A 78 -8.76 -5.47 2.07
N GLY A 79 -7.59 -4.96 2.41
CA GLY A 79 -7.21 -4.65 3.78
C GLY A 79 -8.11 -3.59 4.41
N THR A 80 -8.48 -3.81 5.66
CA THR A 80 -9.27 -2.89 6.46
C THR A 80 -8.71 -2.76 7.87
N VAL A 81 -8.88 -1.59 8.45
CA VAL A 81 -8.64 -1.30 9.86
C VAL A 81 -9.92 -0.73 10.46
N THR A 82 -10.44 -1.39 11.47
CA THR A 82 -11.60 -0.88 12.21
C THR A 82 -11.11 0.07 13.29
N VAL A 83 -11.64 1.29 13.29
CA VAL A 83 -11.34 2.31 14.29
C VAL A 83 -12.57 2.52 15.15
N SER A 84 -12.49 2.17 16.43
CA SER A 84 -13.51 2.40 17.43
C SER A 84 -13.02 3.39 18.49
N LEU A 85 -13.96 4.08 19.15
CA LEU A 85 -13.61 4.96 20.27
C LEU A 85 -13.89 4.22 21.59
N SER A 86 -12.89 4.21 22.47
CA SER A 86 -13.06 3.73 23.84
C SER A 86 -14.03 4.62 24.63
N GLN A 87 -14.47 4.17 25.80
CA GLN A 87 -15.31 4.95 26.71
C GLN A 87 -14.70 6.30 27.11
N HIS A 88 -13.37 6.44 26.97
CA HIS A 88 -12.63 7.68 27.26
C HIS A 88 -12.28 8.48 26.00
N GLY A 89 -12.88 8.16 24.84
CA GLY A 89 -12.66 8.87 23.58
C GLY A 89 -11.31 8.59 22.92
N GLN A 90 -10.55 7.59 23.39
CA GLN A 90 -9.31 7.17 22.75
C GLN A 90 -9.60 6.22 21.59
N PRO A 91 -8.91 6.36 20.44
CA PRO A 91 -9.09 5.44 19.33
C PRO A 91 -8.49 4.08 19.66
N ASP A 92 -9.23 3.04 19.36
CA ASP A 92 -8.81 1.65 19.38
C ASP A 92 -8.81 1.10 17.95
N TYR A 93 -7.69 0.52 17.53
CA TYR A 93 -7.45 0.08 16.15
C TYR A 93 -7.42 -1.44 16.07
N THR A 94 -8.23 -2.00 15.19
CA THR A 94 -8.16 -3.43 14.84
C THR A 94 -7.69 -3.56 13.40
N ILE A 95 -6.44 -3.97 13.22
CA ILE A 95 -5.85 -4.23 11.90
C ILE A 95 -6.16 -5.68 11.54
N HIS A 96 -7.04 -5.88 10.55
CA HIS A 96 -7.48 -7.22 10.15
C HIS A 96 -6.36 -8.00 9.47
N GLU A 97 -6.28 -9.29 9.75
CA GLU A 97 -5.28 -10.22 9.18
C GLU A 97 -5.86 -11.02 8.01
N GLY A 98 -4.99 -11.69 7.25
CA GLY A 98 -5.40 -12.52 6.13
C GLY A 98 -5.96 -11.73 4.96
N VAL A 99 -5.45 -10.53 4.75
CA VAL A 99 -5.91 -9.59 3.74
C VAL A 99 -4.95 -9.54 2.54
N ALA A 100 -5.34 -8.83 1.49
CA ALA A 100 -4.63 -8.82 0.22
C ALA A 100 -3.17 -8.37 0.34
N TRP A 101 -2.89 -7.30 1.08
CA TRP A 101 -1.51 -6.80 1.24
C TRP A 101 -0.60 -7.67 2.12
N ASP A 102 -1.14 -8.67 2.81
CA ASP A 102 -0.34 -9.74 3.43
C ASP A 102 0.28 -10.69 2.39
N ASN A 103 -0.19 -10.63 1.15
CA ASN A 103 0.13 -11.59 0.08
C ASN A 103 0.63 -10.88 -1.19
N ILE A 104 1.49 -9.89 -1.04
CA ILE A 104 2.20 -9.24 -2.14
C ILE A 104 3.27 -10.20 -2.66
N THR A 105 3.24 -10.51 -3.96
CA THR A 105 4.20 -11.44 -4.58
C THR A 105 5.25 -10.68 -5.39
N PHE A 106 6.46 -11.22 -5.48
CA PHE A 106 7.53 -10.66 -6.30
C PHE A 106 7.37 -11.14 -7.74
N ASP A 107 6.61 -10.39 -8.53
CA ASP A 107 6.30 -10.70 -9.92
C ASP A 107 7.27 -10.02 -10.91
N SER A 108 7.04 -10.23 -12.20
CA SER A 108 7.86 -9.63 -13.26
C SER A 108 7.81 -8.11 -13.26
N ALA A 109 6.68 -7.50 -12.89
CA ALA A 109 6.54 -6.04 -12.82
C ALA A 109 7.42 -5.46 -11.72
N LEU A 110 7.45 -6.08 -10.53
CA LEU A 110 8.34 -5.69 -9.44
C LEU A 110 9.80 -5.89 -9.80
N LYS A 111 10.14 -7.01 -10.45
CA LYS A 111 11.49 -7.26 -10.92
C LYS A 111 11.97 -6.19 -11.91
N ASN A 112 11.08 -5.73 -12.80
CA ASN A 112 11.41 -4.73 -13.80
C ASN A 112 11.62 -3.33 -13.21
N ILE A 113 10.87 -2.96 -12.14
CA ILE A 113 11.00 -1.66 -11.50
C ILE A 113 12.16 -1.61 -10.50
N ALA A 114 12.51 -2.72 -9.87
CA ALA A 114 13.49 -2.79 -8.78
C ALA A 114 14.82 -2.10 -9.13
N GLY A 115 15.38 -2.37 -10.30
CA GLY A 115 16.64 -1.78 -10.76
C GLY A 115 16.55 -0.28 -11.12
N LYS A 116 15.36 0.32 -11.13
CA LYS A 116 15.14 1.73 -11.46
C LYS A 116 14.86 2.58 -10.22
N LEU A 117 14.58 1.96 -9.08
CA LEU A 117 14.23 2.65 -7.85
C LEU A 117 15.46 3.32 -7.23
N ASN A 118 15.34 4.59 -6.91
CA ASN A 118 16.34 5.35 -6.15
C ASN A 118 16.14 5.23 -4.64
N ALA A 119 14.89 5.00 -4.20
CA ALA A 119 14.57 4.79 -2.79
C ALA A 119 13.29 3.95 -2.64
N VAL A 120 13.23 3.18 -1.56
CA VAL A 120 12.08 2.37 -1.18
C VAL A 120 11.71 2.66 0.27
N CYS A 121 10.46 3.03 0.50
CA CYS A 121 9.87 3.11 1.83
C CYS A 121 9.15 1.79 2.14
N PHE A 122 9.48 1.18 3.26
CA PHE A 122 8.83 -0.03 3.75
C PHE A 122 8.65 0.03 5.27
N GLY A 123 7.73 -0.74 5.78
CA GLY A 123 7.46 -0.82 7.22
C GLY A 123 7.49 -2.26 7.74
N SER A 124 7.30 -2.41 9.03
CA SER A 124 7.25 -3.72 9.69
C SER A 124 5.90 -4.41 9.52
N LEU A 125 4.80 -3.67 9.37
CA LEU A 125 3.45 -4.23 9.34
C LEU A 125 3.26 -5.25 8.22
N ALA A 126 3.66 -4.92 6.98
CA ALA A 126 3.55 -5.84 5.85
C ALA A 126 4.52 -7.04 5.93
N GLN A 127 5.43 -7.06 6.89
CA GLN A 127 6.33 -8.19 7.14
C GLN A 127 5.78 -9.19 8.16
N ARG A 128 4.57 -8.98 8.67
CA ARG A 128 3.89 -9.92 9.57
C ARG A 128 3.55 -11.26 8.90
N ASN A 129 3.36 -11.27 7.57
CA ASN A 129 3.13 -12.47 6.79
C ASN A 129 4.37 -12.81 5.96
N PRO A 130 4.81 -14.08 5.92
CA PRO A 130 6.01 -14.50 5.19
C PRO A 130 6.00 -14.17 3.70
N VAL A 131 4.86 -14.19 3.03
CA VAL A 131 4.75 -13.91 1.59
C VAL A 131 5.17 -12.47 1.30
N SER A 132 4.53 -11.50 1.91
CA SER A 132 4.88 -10.09 1.71
C SER A 132 6.27 -9.75 2.28
N ALA A 133 6.66 -10.35 3.42
CA ALA A 133 7.99 -10.16 3.99
C ALA A 133 9.09 -10.58 3.00
N THR A 134 8.94 -11.73 2.35
CA THR A 134 9.88 -12.21 1.33
C THR A 134 9.92 -11.26 0.15
N THR A 135 8.78 -10.77 -0.31
CA THR A 135 8.71 -9.82 -1.43
C THR A 135 9.41 -8.50 -1.10
N VAL A 136 9.24 -7.97 0.12
CA VAL A 136 9.97 -6.77 0.57
C VAL A 136 11.47 -7.02 0.52
N GLN A 137 11.94 -8.13 1.05
CA GLN A 137 13.37 -8.49 1.04
C GLN A 137 13.94 -8.64 -0.38
N GLN A 138 13.19 -9.28 -1.27
CA GLN A 138 13.59 -9.43 -2.68
C GLN A 138 13.66 -8.09 -3.41
N LEU A 139 12.74 -7.17 -3.13
CA LEU A 139 12.76 -5.83 -3.72
C LEU A 139 13.98 -5.03 -3.28
N LEU A 140 14.43 -5.22 -2.03
CA LEU A 140 15.56 -4.49 -1.43
C LEU A 140 16.93 -5.10 -1.76
N SER A 141 16.98 -6.31 -2.25
CA SER A 141 18.23 -6.99 -2.63
C SER A 141 18.66 -6.65 -4.05
#